data_8994a1a518e291a2ea98243b0fec4ba6
#
_entry.id   8994a1a518e291a2ea98243b0fec4ba6
#
_cell.length_a   1.000
_cell.length_b   1.000
_cell.length_c   1.000
_cell.angle_alpha   90.00
_cell.angle_beta   90.00
_cell.angle_gamma   90.00
#
_symmetry.space_group_name_H-M   'P 1'
#
loop_
_entity.id
_entity.type
_entity.pdbx_description
1 polymer ?
#
loop_
_entity_poly.entity_id
_entity_poly.type
_entity_poly.pdbx_seq_one_letter_code
_entity_poly.pdbx_strand_id
1 'polypeptide(L)'
;MRKMLVLLLLPSVLLGQDGAFRYFISFTDKANTTFSFNFPEEYLSPKTISKRQKFSIAIDSTDLPVSSLYINDLKSAGFVIENTSKWFNGVIVSTYDSLLIASLKYIFIDSVVAFGSWQNTKKIGEKWKLSYDASHYGLAFNQLQMLGGDVMHSKGFKGNGITIAVLDAGFYKVDELDVFSDLQNQILSTYDFVDGNSNVYDDHTHGMMVLSTMGAKGAMMGTAPDAQYLLLRSEDVFSENLIEEFMWVCAAEYADSAGADIINSSLGYTTFDDTLQDHTYADMDGKTTPISIGAGMASDKGIIVVNSAGNSGNSSWHYIGAPADNYEVLTVGAVDENEEFASFSSYGPNAAGAVKPNVVAQGKNTVVAYSDNAVMTGNGTSFSSPITAGMVACLWGANPHKSAISIKDAIYKSADRYLNPDDQFGYGIPDYYSAYQYLNYDFTIPINESISEDVSYTIYTVDGKLIDSGILYYNNKQDVIKIIKPKTAGVYIIHLIATGFELNKKFIVFE
;
A
#
# COMPACT_ATOMS: atom_id res chain seq x y z
N MET A 1 -11.58 17.56 -20.58
CA MET A 1 -11.27 16.41 -21.45
C MET A 1 -10.13 16.79 -22.40
N ARG A 2 -8.89 16.53 -22.02
CA ARG A 2 -7.73 16.63 -22.91
C ARG A 2 -7.64 15.30 -23.66
N LYS A 3 -7.75 15.33 -24.97
CA LYS A 3 -7.48 14.19 -25.85
C LYS A 3 -6.00 13.82 -25.65
N MET A 4 -5.76 12.66 -25.04
CA MET A 4 -4.43 12.07 -25.00
C MET A 4 -4.03 11.74 -26.44
N LEU A 5 -2.91 12.28 -26.88
CA LEU A 5 -2.39 12.10 -28.24
C LEU A 5 -1.89 10.65 -28.33
N VAL A 6 -2.56 9.85 -29.14
CA VAL A 6 -2.13 8.47 -29.44
C VAL A 6 -0.84 8.57 -30.26
N LEU A 7 0.30 8.34 -29.61
CA LEU A 7 1.55 8.13 -30.34
C LEU A 7 1.57 6.69 -30.81
N LEU A 8 1.10 6.43 -32.04
CA LEU A 8 1.35 5.19 -32.76
C LEU A 8 2.84 5.13 -33.10
N LEU A 9 3.66 4.69 -32.15
CA LEU A 9 5.00 4.20 -32.46
C LEU A 9 4.82 2.83 -33.15
N LEU A 10 4.81 2.85 -34.50
CA LEU A 10 4.96 1.62 -35.27
C LEU A 10 6.35 1.04 -34.90
N PRO A 11 6.43 -0.16 -34.31
CA PRO A 11 7.72 -0.79 -34.12
C PRO A 11 8.40 -0.93 -35.49
N SER A 12 9.65 -0.48 -35.56
CA SER A 12 10.51 -0.78 -36.72
C SER A 12 10.55 -2.29 -36.87
N VAL A 13 10.15 -2.78 -38.05
CA VAL A 13 10.12 -4.21 -38.37
C VAL A 13 11.55 -4.74 -38.30
N LEU A 14 11.96 -5.23 -37.14
CA LEU A 14 13.12 -6.10 -36.98
C LEU A 14 12.66 -7.53 -37.28
N LEU A 15 12.96 -7.95 -38.48
CA LEU A 15 12.84 -9.35 -38.91
C LEU A 15 13.77 -10.21 -38.02
N GLY A 16 13.18 -11.02 -37.12
CA GLY A 16 13.89 -12.04 -36.38
C GLY A 16 13.75 -12.08 -34.86
N GLN A 17 12.57 -11.75 -34.31
CA GLN A 17 12.29 -11.97 -32.89
C GLN A 17 11.26 -13.09 -32.69
N ASP A 18 11.67 -14.16 -31.98
CA ASP A 18 10.83 -15.34 -31.67
C ASP A 18 9.89 -15.08 -30.44
N GLY A 19 9.31 -13.90 -30.29
CA GLY A 19 8.43 -13.55 -29.19
C GLY A 19 7.06 -13.00 -29.65
N ALA A 20 6.02 -13.18 -28.82
CA ALA A 20 4.72 -12.57 -29.09
C ALA A 20 4.76 -11.05 -28.83
N PHE A 21 4.12 -10.30 -29.69
CA PHE A 21 3.88 -8.86 -29.48
C PHE A 21 2.74 -8.69 -28.47
N ARG A 22 2.92 -7.83 -27.46
CA ARG A 22 1.94 -7.54 -26.43
C ARG A 22 1.42 -6.11 -26.52
N TYR A 23 0.14 -5.95 -26.25
CA TYR A 23 -0.55 -4.66 -26.33
C TYR A 23 -1.57 -4.54 -25.20
N PHE A 24 -1.79 -3.31 -24.72
CA PHE A 24 -3.01 -2.97 -23.99
C PHE A 24 -3.98 -2.31 -24.96
N ILE A 25 -5.19 -2.82 -25.05
CA ILE A 25 -6.27 -2.27 -25.86
C ILE A 25 -7.37 -1.77 -24.94
N SER A 26 -7.56 -0.44 -24.86
CA SER A 26 -8.66 0.14 -24.10
C SER A 26 -9.93 0.24 -24.95
N PHE A 27 -11.08 0.16 -24.28
CA PHE A 27 -12.39 0.23 -24.90
C PHE A 27 -13.07 1.56 -24.62
N THR A 28 -13.91 2.03 -25.56
CA THR A 28 -14.66 3.28 -25.46
C THR A 28 -15.67 3.27 -24.32
N ASP A 29 -16.24 2.10 -24.01
CA ASP A 29 -17.29 1.92 -23.03
C ASP A 29 -17.35 0.47 -22.50
N LYS A 30 -18.31 0.20 -21.62
CA LYS A 30 -18.67 -1.14 -21.15
C LYS A 30 -20.05 -1.58 -21.65
N ALA A 31 -20.47 -1.05 -22.81
CA ALA A 31 -21.75 -1.42 -23.39
C ALA A 31 -21.82 -2.94 -23.62
N ASN A 32 -22.99 -3.50 -23.44
CA ASN A 32 -23.24 -4.94 -23.55
C ASN A 32 -22.46 -5.82 -22.53
N THR A 33 -21.97 -5.27 -21.42
CA THR A 33 -21.57 -6.10 -20.29
C THR A 33 -22.81 -6.84 -19.78
N THR A 34 -22.63 -8.09 -19.37
CA THR A 34 -23.72 -8.90 -18.76
C THR A 34 -23.90 -8.58 -17.28
N PHE A 35 -22.99 -7.81 -16.68
CA PHE A 35 -23.01 -7.44 -15.29
C PHE A 35 -23.81 -6.16 -15.01
N SER A 36 -24.38 -6.06 -13.82
CA SER A 36 -25.23 -4.94 -13.41
C SER A 36 -24.85 -4.42 -12.03
N PHE A 37 -25.02 -3.11 -11.80
CA PHE A 37 -24.92 -2.51 -10.47
C PHE A 37 -25.91 -3.06 -9.46
N ASN A 38 -27.01 -3.67 -9.92
CA ASN A 38 -28.04 -4.27 -9.05
C ASN A 38 -27.60 -5.60 -8.45
N PHE A 39 -26.59 -6.24 -9.02
CA PHE A 39 -26.08 -7.55 -8.62
C PHE A 39 -24.54 -7.52 -8.44
N PRO A 40 -24.02 -6.68 -7.53
CA PRO A 40 -22.57 -6.53 -7.35
C PRO A 40 -21.90 -7.82 -6.86
N GLU A 41 -22.63 -8.72 -6.25
CA GLU A 41 -22.16 -10.04 -5.79
C GLU A 41 -21.68 -10.96 -6.92
N GLU A 42 -21.99 -10.64 -8.17
CA GLU A 42 -21.51 -11.37 -9.34
C GLU A 42 -20.04 -11.06 -9.66
N TYR A 43 -19.48 -9.93 -9.15
CA TYR A 43 -18.12 -9.48 -9.48
C TYR A 43 -17.34 -8.88 -8.28
N LEU A 44 -17.98 -8.70 -7.14
CA LEU A 44 -17.36 -8.25 -5.89
C LEU A 44 -17.64 -9.24 -4.77
N SER A 45 -16.65 -9.49 -3.92
CA SER A 45 -16.82 -10.34 -2.74
C SER A 45 -17.79 -9.71 -1.72
N PRO A 46 -18.45 -10.52 -0.86
CA PRO A 46 -19.29 -10.01 0.22
C PRO A 46 -18.53 -9.03 1.14
N LYS A 47 -17.24 -9.25 1.36
CA LYS A 47 -16.37 -8.36 2.17
C LYS A 47 -16.23 -7.00 1.49
N THR A 48 -15.98 -6.97 0.17
CA THR A 48 -15.89 -5.72 -0.61
C THR A 48 -17.20 -4.94 -0.56
N ILE A 49 -18.32 -5.60 -0.82
CA ILE A 49 -19.66 -4.98 -0.78
C ILE A 49 -19.93 -4.37 0.60
N SER A 50 -19.67 -5.12 1.67
CA SER A 50 -19.82 -4.65 3.04
C SER A 50 -18.93 -3.45 3.36
N LYS A 51 -17.67 -3.45 2.90
CA LYS A 51 -16.72 -2.33 3.04
C LYS A 51 -17.22 -1.08 2.31
N ARG A 52 -17.68 -1.22 1.05
CA ARG A 52 -18.25 -0.11 0.27
C ARG A 52 -19.45 0.53 0.98
N GLN A 53 -20.39 -0.30 1.45
CA GLN A 53 -21.57 0.15 2.20
C GLN A 53 -21.18 0.87 3.50
N LYS A 54 -20.26 0.26 4.27
CA LYS A 54 -19.82 0.79 5.57
C LYS A 54 -19.19 2.17 5.48
N PHE A 55 -18.38 2.39 4.44
CA PHE A 55 -17.65 3.64 4.27
C PHE A 55 -18.25 4.57 3.22
N SER A 56 -19.47 4.27 2.75
CA SER A 56 -20.20 5.06 1.74
C SER A 56 -19.40 5.25 0.43
N ILE A 57 -18.67 4.20 0.01
CA ILE A 57 -17.94 4.16 -1.24
C ILE A 57 -18.87 3.64 -2.34
N ALA A 58 -19.08 4.40 -3.39
CA ALA A 58 -19.98 4.02 -4.47
C ALA A 58 -19.43 2.80 -5.25
N ILE A 59 -20.36 1.93 -5.69
CA ILE A 59 -20.08 0.96 -6.74
C ILE A 59 -20.41 1.66 -8.06
N ASP A 60 -19.43 1.79 -8.95
CA ASP A 60 -19.54 2.56 -10.18
C ASP A 60 -19.08 1.78 -11.43
N SER A 61 -19.00 2.46 -12.57
CA SER A 61 -18.63 1.81 -13.84
C SER A 61 -17.24 1.19 -13.81
N THR A 62 -16.34 1.63 -12.95
CA THR A 62 -15.00 1.04 -12.82
C THR A 62 -15.02 -0.31 -12.12
N ASP A 63 -16.07 -0.61 -11.35
CA ASP A 63 -16.24 -1.92 -10.71
C ASP A 63 -16.76 -3.00 -11.68
N LEU A 64 -17.49 -2.59 -12.73
CA LEU A 64 -18.04 -3.55 -13.70
C LEU A 64 -16.94 -4.20 -14.55
N PRO A 65 -16.97 -5.53 -14.76
CA PRO A 65 -16.10 -6.20 -15.71
C PRO A 65 -16.23 -5.62 -17.12
N VAL A 66 -15.18 -5.74 -17.91
CA VAL A 66 -15.16 -5.31 -19.31
C VAL A 66 -16.12 -6.14 -20.17
N SER A 67 -16.53 -5.58 -21.32
CA SER A 67 -17.48 -6.23 -22.22
C SER A 67 -16.94 -7.56 -22.77
N SER A 68 -17.62 -8.66 -22.47
CA SER A 68 -17.28 -9.99 -22.99
C SER A 68 -17.44 -10.08 -24.52
N LEU A 69 -18.30 -9.26 -25.12
CA LEU A 69 -18.44 -9.19 -26.58
C LEU A 69 -17.17 -8.62 -27.21
N TYR A 70 -16.62 -7.53 -26.69
CA TYR A 70 -15.38 -6.92 -27.20
C TYR A 70 -14.21 -7.87 -27.06
N ILE A 71 -14.13 -8.59 -25.92
CA ILE A 71 -13.13 -9.65 -25.70
C ILE A 71 -13.26 -10.75 -26.77
N ASN A 72 -14.48 -11.22 -27.04
CA ASN A 72 -14.72 -12.27 -28.03
C ASN A 72 -14.40 -11.83 -29.46
N ASP A 73 -14.66 -10.58 -29.79
CA ASP A 73 -14.30 -10.01 -31.10
C ASP A 73 -12.77 -9.99 -31.28
N LEU A 74 -12.02 -9.58 -30.25
CA LEU A 74 -10.54 -9.62 -30.29
C LEU A 74 -10.01 -11.05 -30.37
N LYS A 75 -10.58 -12.01 -29.64
CA LYS A 75 -10.24 -13.44 -29.78
C LYS A 75 -10.50 -13.94 -31.20
N SER A 76 -11.64 -13.57 -31.77
CA SER A 76 -12.01 -13.97 -33.13
C SER A 76 -11.11 -13.35 -34.20
N ALA A 77 -10.53 -12.18 -33.91
CA ALA A 77 -9.52 -11.54 -34.74
C ALA A 77 -8.15 -12.20 -34.64
N GLY A 78 -7.89 -13.11 -33.67
CA GLY A 78 -6.65 -13.84 -33.53
C GLY A 78 -5.76 -13.39 -32.37
N PHE A 79 -6.26 -12.54 -31.48
CA PHE A 79 -5.54 -12.17 -30.26
C PHE A 79 -5.72 -13.21 -29.14
N VAL A 80 -4.66 -13.45 -28.39
CA VAL A 80 -4.72 -14.13 -27.10
C VAL A 80 -4.97 -13.09 -26.03
N ILE A 81 -5.98 -13.28 -25.18
CA ILE A 81 -6.27 -12.39 -24.05
C ILE A 81 -5.48 -12.90 -22.86
N GLU A 82 -4.55 -12.09 -22.36
CA GLU A 82 -3.71 -12.43 -21.19
C GLU A 82 -4.37 -11.95 -19.90
N ASN A 83 -4.75 -10.67 -19.83
CA ASN A 83 -5.40 -10.09 -18.66
C ASN A 83 -6.51 -9.12 -19.07
N THR A 84 -7.41 -8.81 -18.12
CA THR A 84 -8.46 -7.79 -18.30
C THR A 84 -8.34 -6.75 -17.20
N SER A 85 -8.55 -5.48 -17.54
CA SER A 85 -8.60 -4.38 -16.60
C SER A 85 -9.97 -3.72 -16.59
N LYS A 86 -10.69 -3.84 -15.48
CA LYS A 86 -11.98 -3.16 -15.31
C LYS A 86 -11.80 -1.66 -15.04
N TRP A 87 -10.72 -1.25 -14.38
CA TRP A 87 -10.44 0.15 -14.08
C TRP A 87 -10.04 0.94 -15.31
N PHE A 88 -9.17 0.37 -16.14
CA PHE A 88 -8.72 0.98 -17.41
C PHE A 88 -9.62 0.61 -18.59
N ASN A 89 -10.68 -0.18 -18.34
CA ASN A 89 -11.65 -0.61 -19.34
C ASN A 89 -11.00 -1.18 -20.61
N GLY A 90 -10.18 -2.20 -20.44
CA GLY A 90 -9.43 -2.77 -21.55
C GLY A 90 -8.87 -4.17 -21.25
N VAL A 91 -8.00 -4.62 -22.15
CA VAL A 91 -7.39 -5.95 -22.08
C VAL A 91 -5.92 -5.90 -22.45
N ILE A 92 -5.10 -6.72 -21.79
CA ILE A 92 -3.75 -7.07 -22.24
C ILE A 92 -3.90 -8.23 -23.21
N VAL A 93 -3.35 -8.06 -24.41
CA VAL A 93 -3.42 -9.07 -25.49
C VAL A 93 -2.04 -9.37 -26.04
N SER A 94 -1.86 -10.59 -26.57
CA SER A 94 -0.68 -10.95 -27.34
C SER A 94 -1.04 -11.53 -28.71
N THR A 95 -0.10 -11.41 -29.65
CA THR A 95 -0.18 -11.98 -31.00
C THR A 95 1.22 -12.20 -31.57
N TYR A 96 1.38 -13.21 -32.42
CA TYR A 96 2.60 -13.41 -33.22
C TYR A 96 2.57 -12.65 -34.55
N ASP A 97 1.44 -12.05 -34.92
CA ASP A 97 1.28 -11.24 -36.15
C ASP A 97 1.33 -9.74 -35.79
N SER A 98 2.48 -9.11 -36.04
CA SER A 98 2.68 -7.67 -35.78
C SER A 98 1.76 -6.76 -36.64
N LEU A 99 1.22 -7.28 -37.74
CA LEU A 99 0.32 -6.53 -38.62
C LEU A 99 -1.14 -6.61 -38.16
N LEU A 100 -1.47 -7.54 -37.27
CA LEU A 100 -2.83 -7.76 -36.78
C LEU A 100 -3.39 -6.50 -36.15
N ILE A 101 -2.59 -5.82 -35.29
CA ILE A 101 -3.01 -4.59 -34.60
C ILE A 101 -3.41 -3.46 -35.62
N ALA A 102 -2.67 -3.34 -36.71
CA ALA A 102 -2.95 -2.34 -37.73
C ALA A 102 -4.24 -2.63 -38.54
N SER A 103 -4.70 -3.87 -38.51
CA SER A 103 -5.93 -4.31 -39.18
C SER A 103 -7.20 -4.04 -38.38
N LEU A 104 -7.08 -3.74 -37.08
CA LEU A 104 -8.21 -3.49 -36.18
C LEU A 104 -8.98 -2.23 -36.60
N LYS A 105 -10.26 -2.40 -36.83
CA LYS A 105 -11.20 -1.30 -37.23
C LYS A 105 -12.45 -1.32 -36.35
N TYR A 106 -12.35 -1.81 -35.15
CA TYR A 106 -13.49 -1.86 -34.24
C TYR A 106 -13.75 -0.48 -33.62
N ILE A 107 -15.00 -0.03 -33.68
CA ILE A 107 -15.43 1.27 -33.17
C ILE A 107 -15.36 1.34 -31.62
N PHE A 108 -15.30 0.19 -30.95
CA PHE A 108 -15.22 0.10 -29.50
C PHE A 108 -13.79 0.24 -28.97
N ILE A 109 -12.77 0.31 -29.82
CA ILE A 109 -11.38 0.55 -29.40
C ILE A 109 -11.18 2.05 -29.23
N ASP A 110 -10.73 2.46 -28.02
CA ASP A 110 -10.38 3.84 -27.70
C ASP A 110 -8.90 4.11 -27.96
N SER A 111 -8.03 3.27 -27.44
CA SER A 111 -6.58 3.41 -27.60
C SER A 111 -5.87 2.06 -27.59
N VAL A 112 -4.62 2.07 -28.06
CA VAL A 112 -3.73 0.90 -28.06
C VAL A 112 -2.36 1.35 -27.55
N VAL A 113 -1.83 0.67 -26.53
CA VAL A 113 -0.46 0.82 -26.03
C VAL A 113 0.33 -0.42 -26.42
N ALA A 114 1.49 -0.25 -27.06
CA ALA A 114 2.38 -1.35 -27.43
C ALA A 114 3.48 -1.52 -26.38
N PHE A 115 3.73 -2.78 -25.97
CA PHE A 115 4.80 -3.11 -25.00
C PHE A 115 6.06 -3.72 -25.65
N GLY A 116 6.05 -3.90 -26.99
CA GLY A 116 7.15 -4.55 -27.70
C GLY A 116 7.05 -6.08 -27.72
N SER A 117 8.17 -6.74 -28.07
CA SER A 117 8.28 -8.21 -28.07
C SER A 117 9.26 -8.66 -26.99
N TRP A 118 8.96 -9.73 -26.29
CA TRP A 118 9.72 -10.21 -25.14
C TRP A 118 10.30 -11.60 -25.33
N GLN A 119 11.53 -11.85 -24.77
CA GLN A 119 12.15 -13.17 -24.63
C GLN A 119 12.52 -13.42 -23.15
N ASN A 120 12.07 -14.55 -22.63
CA ASN A 120 12.38 -14.98 -21.26
C ASN A 120 13.82 -15.53 -21.15
N THR A 121 14.70 -14.90 -20.37
CA THR A 121 16.07 -15.36 -20.11
C THR A 121 16.35 -15.45 -18.62
N LYS A 122 16.35 -16.68 -18.07
CA LYS A 122 16.61 -16.91 -16.63
C LYS A 122 18.06 -16.64 -16.23
N LYS A 123 18.26 -15.82 -15.20
CA LYS A 123 19.53 -15.71 -14.45
C LYS A 123 19.28 -15.69 -12.94
N ILE A 124 20.00 -16.54 -12.19
CA ILE A 124 19.94 -16.67 -10.73
C ILE A 124 21.27 -16.23 -10.14
N GLY A 125 21.26 -15.44 -9.08
CA GLY A 125 22.44 -15.27 -8.24
C GLY A 125 22.42 -14.15 -7.21
N GLU A 126 22.33 -14.49 -5.92
CA GLU A 126 22.68 -13.59 -4.81
C GLU A 126 23.38 -14.35 -3.67
N LYS A 127 24.21 -13.61 -2.87
CA LYS A 127 25.02 -14.17 -1.75
C LYS A 127 24.78 -13.37 -0.47
N TRP A 128 24.58 -14.08 0.68
CA TRP A 128 24.24 -13.48 1.98
C TRP A 128 24.97 -14.14 3.16
N LYS A 129 24.96 -13.52 4.37
CA LYS A 129 25.65 -13.99 5.59
C LYS A 129 24.69 -14.10 6.78
N LEU A 130 24.95 -15.08 7.66
CA LEU A 130 24.14 -15.49 8.84
C LEU A 130 24.70 -15.01 10.18
N SER A 131 23.82 -14.72 11.19
CA SER A 131 24.13 -14.72 12.62
C SER A 131 22.85 -14.90 13.49
N TYR A 132 22.98 -15.42 14.73
CA TYR A 132 21.87 -15.91 15.59
C TYR A 132 21.77 -15.18 16.94
N ASP A 133 20.53 -14.93 17.46
CA ASP A 133 20.05 -15.21 18.83
C ASP A 133 18.55 -14.88 19.00
N ALA A 134 17.84 -15.53 19.95
CA ALA A 134 16.39 -15.68 19.90
C ALA A 134 15.66 -15.31 21.20
N SER A 135 14.72 -14.35 21.11
CA SER A 135 13.55 -14.16 21.97
C SER A 135 12.28 -14.57 21.22
N HIS A 136 11.07 -14.45 21.80
CA HIS A 136 9.78 -14.82 21.17
C HIS A 136 9.56 -14.21 19.77
N TYR A 137 10.18 -13.07 19.45
CA TYR A 137 10.17 -12.42 18.14
C TYR A 137 11.39 -12.77 17.28
N GLY A 138 12.33 -13.54 17.82
CA GLY A 138 13.59 -13.81 17.17
C GLY A 138 14.38 -12.52 16.90
N LEU A 139 15.20 -12.56 15.84
CA LEU A 139 15.99 -11.40 15.42
C LEU A 139 15.13 -10.24 14.88
N ALA A 140 13.84 -10.49 14.55
CA ALA A 140 12.91 -9.50 14.00
C ALA A 140 12.35 -8.53 15.05
N PHE A 141 12.74 -8.63 16.33
CA PHE A 141 12.17 -7.81 17.39
C PHE A 141 12.36 -6.31 17.15
N ASN A 142 13.55 -5.88 16.75
CA ASN A 142 13.87 -4.47 16.56
C ASN A 142 12.97 -3.80 15.52
N GLN A 143 12.79 -4.43 14.37
CA GLN A 143 11.97 -3.88 13.26
C GLN A 143 10.49 -3.76 13.62
N LEU A 144 10.00 -4.54 14.58
CA LEU A 144 8.64 -4.44 15.11
C LEU A 144 8.56 -3.41 16.24
N GLN A 145 9.51 -3.44 17.19
CA GLN A 145 9.54 -2.55 18.35
C GLN A 145 9.71 -1.08 17.97
N MET A 146 10.54 -0.79 16.95
CA MET A 146 10.74 0.56 16.40
C MET A 146 9.41 1.27 16.08
N LEU A 147 8.38 0.51 15.70
CA LEU A 147 7.05 1.00 15.34
C LEU A 147 6.02 0.87 16.49
N GLY A 148 6.44 0.54 17.73
CA GLY A 148 5.52 0.26 18.83
C GLY A 148 4.71 -1.04 18.66
N GLY A 149 5.17 -1.96 17.81
CA GLY A 149 4.47 -3.17 17.43
C GLY A 149 4.39 -4.20 18.55
N ASP A 150 5.39 -4.27 19.42
CA ASP A 150 5.40 -5.11 20.63
C ASP A 150 4.26 -4.74 21.59
N VAL A 151 3.98 -3.44 21.74
CA VAL A 151 2.84 -2.95 22.53
C VAL A 151 1.51 -3.31 21.88
N MET A 152 1.39 -3.15 20.56
CA MET A 152 0.19 -3.54 19.79
C MET A 152 -0.07 -5.04 19.92
N HIS A 153 0.95 -5.87 19.74
CA HIS A 153 0.86 -7.33 19.87
C HIS A 153 0.50 -7.77 21.30
N SER A 154 1.06 -7.11 22.33
CA SER A 154 0.73 -7.41 23.74
C SER A 154 -0.74 -7.16 24.08
N LYS A 155 -1.41 -6.31 23.30
CA LYS A 155 -2.85 -6.03 23.40
C LYS A 155 -3.72 -6.95 22.54
N GLY A 156 -3.09 -7.89 21.81
CA GLY A 156 -3.79 -8.83 20.91
C GLY A 156 -4.05 -8.28 19.50
N PHE A 157 -3.50 -7.11 19.15
CA PHE A 157 -3.67 -6.51 17.83
C PHE A 157 -2.56 -7.00 16.88
N LYS A 158 -2.85 -8.05 16.13
CA LYS A 158 -1.91 -8.80 15.28
C LYS A 158 -2.37 -8.92 13.82
N GLY A 159 -3.29 -8.04 13.38
CA GLY A 159 -3.82 -8.02 12.03
C GLY A 159 -5.12 -8.81 11.82
N ASN A 160 -5.71 -9.38 12.88
CA ASN A 160 -6.98 -10.13 12.78
C ASN A 160 -8.07 -9.34 12.04
N GLY A 161 -8.78 -10.01 11.12
CA GLY A 161 -9.89 -9.45 10.34
C GLY A 161 -9.48 -8.57 9.16
N ILE A 162 -8.18 -8.32 8.98
CA ILE A 162 -7.61 -7.56 7.86
C ILE A 162 -7.07 -8.51 6.80
N THR A 163 -7.32 -8.18 5.54
CA THR A 163 -6.73 -8.87 4.37
C THR A 163 -5.70 -7.98 3.71
N ILE A 164 -4.46 -8.48 3.61
CA ILE A 164 -3.35 -7.82 2.91
C ILE A 164 -3.13 -8.52 1.58
N ALA A 165 -3.24 -7.81 0.47
CA ALA A 165 -2.75 -8.28 -0.81
C ALA A 165 -1.27 -7.91 -0.95
N VAL A 166 -0.43 -8.88 -1.26
CA VAL A 166 1.00 -8.70 -1.51
C VAL A 166 1.21 -8.82 -3.01
N LEU A 167 1.59 -7.70 -3.65
CA LEU A 167 1.90 -7.64 -5.07
C LEU A 167 3.42 -7.64 -5.22
N ASP A 168 3.96 -8.69 -5.85
CA ASP A 168 5.41 -8.91 -5.90
C ASP A 168 5.80 -9.79 -7.10
N ALA A 169 7.08 -10.16 -7.18
CA ALA A 169 7.66 -10.93 -8.28
C ALA A 169 7.56 -12.48 -8.12
N GLY A 170 6.96 -12.96 -7.04
CA GLY A 170 6.83 -14.39 -6.73
C GLY A 170 7.02 -14.69 -5.26
N PHE A 171 6.58 -15.88 -4.83
CA PHE A 171 6.53 -16.28 -3.42
C PHE A 171 7.16 -17.66 -3.22
N TYR A 172 8.40 -17.81 -3.71
CA TYR A 172 9.12 -19.06 -3.77
C TYR A 172 9.05 -19.85 -2.48
N LYS A 173 8.51 -21.09 -2.53
CA LYS A 173 8.37 -22.05 -1.43
C LYS A 173 7.59 -21.54 -0.20
N VAL A 174 6.75 -20.54 -0.31
CA VAL A 174 5.90 -20.11 0.81
C VAL A 174 5.01 -21.23 1.30
N ASP A 175 4.61 -22.14 0.42
CA ASP A 175 3.80 -23.34 0.72
C ASP A 175 4.58 -24.46 1.42
N GLU A 176 5.93 -24.41 1.44
CA GLU A 176 6.80 -25.46 2.01
C GLU A 176 7.56 -25.02 3.27
N LEU A 177 7.86 -23.70 3.41
CA LEU A 177 8.76 -23.21 4.46
C LEU A 177 8.07 -23.19 5.85
N ASP A 178 8.79 -23.70 6.87
CA ASP A 178 8.30 -23.84 8.24
C ASP A 178 7.78 -22.52 8.83
N VAL A 179 8.42 -21.41 8.51
CA VAL A 179 8.08 -20.08 8.98
C VAL A 179 6.70 -19.60 8.51
N PHE A 180 6.14 -20.23 7.49
CA PHE A 180 4.80 -19.96 6.94
C PHE A 180 3.80 -21.09 7.21
N SER A 181 4.16 -22.13 7.97
CA SER A 181 3.27 -23.27 8.22
C SER A 181 1.92 -22.85 8.82
N ASP A 182 1.92 -21.93 9.77
CA ASP A 182 0.69 -21.38 10.38
C ASP A 182 -0.08 -20.47 9.41
N LEU A 183 0.61 -19.89 8.43
CA LEU A 183 0.04 -18.94 7.48
C LEU A 183 -0.80 -19.61 6.39
N GLN A 184 -0.62 -20.91 6.12
CA GLN A 184 -1.29 -21.60 5.01
C GLN A 184 -2.81 -21.45 5.03
N ASN A 185 -3.43 -21.48 6.20
CA ASN A 185 -4.87 -21.28 6.37
C ASN A 185 -5.30 -19.81 6.28
N GLN A 186 -4.37 -18.87 6.23
CA GLN A 186 -4.59 -17.42 6.14
C GLN A 186 -4.37 -16.89 4.71
N ILE A 187 -3.75 -17.70 3.82
CA ILE A 187 -3.65 -17.39 2.40
C ILE A 187 -5.00 -17.71 1.75
N LEU A 188 -5.74 -16.67 1.37
CA LEU A 188 -7.08 -16.79 0.82
C LEU A 188 -7.07 -17.15 -0.66
N SER A 189 -6.11 -16.64 -1.42
CA SER A 189 -5.97 -16.87 -2.85
C SER A 189 -4.57 -16.49 -3.33
N THR A 190 -4.17 -17.10 -4.44
CA THR A 190 -2.96 -16.79 -5.20
C THR A 190 -3.31 -16.58 -6.66
N TYR A 191 -2.61 -15.69 -7.36
CA TYR A 191 -2.72 -15.55 -8.80
C TYR A 191 -1.44 -14.93 -9.39
N ASP A 192 -1.05 -15.46 -10.52
CA ASP A 192 0.09 -15.03 -11.33
C ASP A 192 -0.41 -14.30 -12.57
N PHE A 193 -0.24 -12.97 -12.59
CA PHE A 193 -0.65 -12.12 -13.71
C PHE A 193 0.38 -12.13 -14.85
N VAL A 194 1.58 -12.63 -14.61
CA VAL A 194 2.64 -12.74 -15.63
C VAL A 194 2.42 -13.98 -16.50
N ASP A 195 2.17 -15.14 -15.87
CA ASP A 195 2.00 -16.42 -16.54
C ASP A 195 0.53 -16.86 -16.67
N GLY A 196 -0.43 -16.10 -16.12
CA GLY A 196 -1.87 -16.32 -16.26
C GLY A 196 -2.36 -17.60 -15.57
N ASN A 197 -1.83 -17.91 -14.39
CA ASN A 197 -2.20 -19.10 -13.62
C ASN A 197 -2.28 -18.80 -12.12
N SER A 198 -2.46 -19.82 -11.25
CA SER A 198 -2.58 -19.64 -9.81
C SER A 198 -1.32 -20.07 -9.03
N ASN A 199 -0.29 -20.56 -9.69
CA ASN A 199 0.95 -20.94 -9.02
C ASN A 199 1.88 -19.72 -8.92
N VAL A 200 2.27 -19.35 -7.71
CA VAL A 200 3.18 -18.24 -7.41
C VAL A 200 4.40 -18.70 -6.60
N TYR A 201 4.55 -20.03 -6.40
CA TYR A 201 5.51 -20.60 -5.46
C TYR A 201 6.81 -21.08 -6.11
N ASP A 202 6.88 -21.09 -7.44
CA ASP A 202 8.04 -21.56 -8.20
C ASP A 202 8.91 -20.40 -8.73
N ASP A 203 8.49 -19.16 -8.46
CA ASP A 203 9.10 -17.95 -9.01
C ASP A 203 10.13 -17.33 -8.05
N HIS A 204 10.22 -16.02 -8.02
CA HIS A 204 11.27 -15.30 -7.30
C HIS A 204 11.10 -15.33 -5.77
N THR A 205 12.24 -15.27 -5.05
CA THR A 205 12.26 -15.28 -3.57
C THR A 205 11.85 -13.94 -2.93
N HIS A 206 11.79 -12.84 -3.71
CA HIS A 206 11.60 -11.51 -3.16
C HIS A 206 10.26 -11.37 -2.41
N GLY A 207 9.14 -11.76 -3.02
CA GLY A 207 7.84 -11.70 -2.35
C GLY A 207 7.73 -12.64 -1.14
N MET A 208 8.46 -13.77 -1.12
CA MET A 208 8.57 -14.62 0.06
C MET A 208 9.28 -13.90 1.21
N MET A 209 10.39 -13.20 0.94
CA MET A 209 11.09 -12.38 1.95
C MET A 209 10.21 -11.22 2.45
N VAL A 210 9.52 -10.53 1.53
CA VAL A 210 8.54 -9.48 1.84
C VAL A 210 7.43 -10.01 2.74
N LEU A 211 6.79 -11.13 2.37
CA LEU A 211 5.72 -11.76 3.15
C LEU A 211 6.19 -12.15 4.56
N SER A 212 7.45 -12.59 4.71
CA SER A 212 8.00 -13.01 6.00
C SER A 212 8.02 -11.90 7.04
N THR A 213 8.21 -10.64 6.62
CA THR A 213 8.20 -9.49 7.53
C THR A 213 6.82 -9.18 8.09
N MET A 214 5.76 -9.69 7.46
CA MET A 214 4.35 -9.52 7.90
C MET A 214 3.79 -10.79 8.55
N GLY A 215 3.87 -11.92 7.87
CA GLY A 215 3.10 -13.13 8.20
C GLY A 215 3.87 -14.25 8.87
N ALA A 216 5.21 -14.18 8.95
CA ALA A 216 6.03 -15.24 9.53
C ALA A 216 5.70 -15.52 11.00
N LYS A 217 5.83 -16.81 11.39
CA LYS A 217 5.81 -17.27 12.78
C LYS A 217 6.91 -18.35 12.99
N GLY A 218 7.48 -18.39 14.18
CA GLY A 218 8.51 -19.38 14.53
C GLY A 218 9.90 -18.76 14.66
N ALA A 219 10.81 -19.01 13.72
CA ALA A 219 12.19 -18.50 13.76
C ALA A 219 12.27 -16.97 13.75
N MET A 220 11.27 -16.31 13.21
CA MET A 220 11.01 -14.87 13.29
C MET A 220 9.51 -14.63 13.42
N MET A 221 9.14 -13.44 13.91
CA MET A 221 7.74 -13.01 13.98
C MET A 221 7.52 -11.82 13.06
N GLY A 222 6.58 -11.96 12.14
CA GLY A 222 6.11 -10.86 11.31
C GLY A 222 5.25 -9.87 12.06
N THR A 223 4.97 -8.72 11.45
CA THR A 223 4.22 -7.62 12.07
C THR A 223 2.71 -7.84 12.08
N ALA A 224 2.16 -8.69 11.21
CA ALA A 224 0.73 -9.03 11.16
C ALA A 224 0.49 -10.54 11.04
N PRO A 225 0.97 -11.36 12.01
CA PRO A 225 0.95 -12.81 11.90
C PRO A 225 -0.45 -13.42 11.89
N ASP A 226 -1.49 -12.67 12.26
CA ASP A 226 -2.88 -13.13 12.30
C ASP A 226 -3.75 -12.47 11.22
N ALA A 227 -3.16 -11.73 10.25
CA ALA A 227 -3.85 -11.20 9.08
C ALA A 227 -4.11 -12.30 8.03
N GLN A 228 -5.01 -12.02 7.10
CA GLN A 228 -5.25 -12.84 5.92
C GLN A 228 -4.47 -12.28 4.72
N TYR A 229 -4.11 -13.12 3.77
CA TYR A 229 -3.25 -12.73 2.66
C TYR A 229 -3.79 -13.16 1.30
N LEU A 230 -3.58 -12.29 0.29
CA LEU A 230 -3.65 -12.62 -1.13
C LEU A 230 -2.23 -12.50 -1.69
N LEU A 231 -1.73 -13.51 -2.38
CA LEU A 231 -0.39 -13.50 -2.95
C LEU A 231 -0.52 -13.38 -4.47
N LEU A 232 -0.10 -12.22 -5.00
CA LEU A 232 -0.34 -11.84 -6.38
C LEU A 232 0.99 -11.52 -7.07
N ARG A 233 1.37 -12.34 -8.05
CA ARG A 233 2.55 -12.05 -8.86
C ARG A 233 2.18 -11.11 -9.99
N SER A 234 2.81 -9.93 -10.04
CA SER A 234 2.57 -8.89 -11.04
C SER A 234 3.85 -8.42 -11.73
N GLU A 235 5.02 -8.94 -11.36
CA GLU A 235 6.33 -8.56 -11.89
C GLU A 235 7.12 -9.75 -12.37
N ASP A 236 7.84 -9.56 -13.47
CA ASP A 236 8.84 -10.50 -13.98
C ASP A 236 10.24 -9.94 -13.78
N VAL A 237 10.97 -10.48 -12.81
CA VAL A 237 12.35 -10.08 -12.46
C VAL A 237 13.40 -10.24 -13.57
N PHE A 238 13.04 -10.83 -14.68
CA PHE A 238 13.96 -11.06 -15.79
C PHE A 238 13.91 -9.96 -16.85
N SER A 239 12.94 -9.04 -16.73
CA SER A 239 12.74 -7.90 -17.61
C SER A 239 12.13 -6.75 -16.83
N GLU A 240 12.26 -5.54 -17.34
CA GLU A 240 11.64 -4.34 -16.82
C GLU A 240 10.84 -3.70 -17.97
N ASN A 241 9.54 -3.94 -18.00
CA ASN A 241 8.69 -3.52 -19.11
C ASN A 241 7.47 -2.75 -18.61
N LEU A 242 7.02 -1.76 -19.39
CA LEU A 242 5.84 -0.97 -19.06
C LEU A 242 4.56 -1.80 -18.84
N ILE A 243 4.48 -3.01 -19.43
CA ILE A 243 3.35 -3.93 -19.21
C ILE A 243 3.17 -4.29 -17.73
N GLU A 244 4.25 -4.31 -16.93
CA GLU A 244 4.20 -4.69 -15.52
C GLU A 244 3.40 -3.68 -14.69
N GLU A 245 3.41 -2.40 -15.07
CA GLU A 245 2.50 -1.41 -14.46
C GLU A 245 1.02 -1.77 -14.68
N PHE A 246 0.68 -2.28 -15.87
CA PHE A 246 -0.69 -2.71 -16.18
C PHE A 246 -1.03 -4.04 -15.48
N MET A 247 -0.08 -4.96 -15.35
CA MET A 247 -0.26 -6.20 -14.59
C MET A 247 -0.47 -5.89 -13.10
N TRP A 248 0.27 -4.92 -12.55
CA TRP A 248 0.06 -4.42 -11.19
C TRP A 248 -1.37 -3.90 -11.00
N VAL A 249 -1.89 -3.13 -11.97
CA VAL A 249 -3.27 -2.63 -11.91
C VAL A 249 -4.28 -3.77 -11.95
N CYS A 250 -4.09 -4.79 -12.81
CA CYS A 250 -4.94 -5.99 -12.81
C CYS A 250 -4.90 -6.73 -11.47
N ALA A 251 -3.72 -6.82 -10.84
CA ALA A 251 -3.56 -7.42 -9.51
C ALA A 251 -4.26 -6.60 -8.41
N ALA A 252 -4.17 -5.27 -8.46
CA ALA A 252 -4.86 -4.38 -7.54
C ALA A 252 -6.39 -4.47 -7.68
N GLU A 253 -6.90 -4.60 -8.90
CA GLU A 253 -8.32 -4.83 -9.19
C GLU A 253 -8.82 -6.18 -8.64
N TYR A 254 -8.00 -7.22 -8.77
CA TYR A 254 -8.27 -8.52 -8.17
C TYR A 254 -8.33 -8.42 -6.65
N ALA A 255 -7.34 -7.76 -6.04
CA ALA A 255 -7.29 -7.51 -4.61
C ALA A 255 -8.54 -6.76 -4.10
N ASP A 256 -8.98 -5.72 -4.82
CA ASP A 256 -10.23 -5.00 -4.51
C ASP A 256 -11.43 -5.94 -4.59
N SER A 257 -11.59 -6.68 -5.68
CA SER A 257 -12.73 -7.60 -5.86
C SER A 257 -12.77 -8.69 -4.79
N ALA A 258 -11.60 -9.22 -4.39
CA ALA A 258 -11.47 -10.24 -3.35
C ALA A 258 -11.68 -9.71 -1.92
N GLY A 259 -11.64 -8.39 -1.71
CA GLY A 259 -11.89 -7.75 -0.41
C GLY A 259 -10.64 -7.44 0.39
N ALA A 260 -9.52 -7.17 -0.26
CA ALA A 260 -8.33 -6.66 0.41
C ALA A 260 -8.61 -5.32 1.10
N ASP A 261 -8.06 -5.15 2.28
CA ASP A 261 -8.07 -3.89 3.03
C ASP A 261 -6.80 -3.10 2.74
N ILE A 262 -5.69 -3.82 2.58
CA ILE A 262 -4.36 -3.26 2.36
C ILE A 262 -3.76 -3.92 1.13
N ILE A 263 -3.07 -3.14 0.29
CA ILE A 263 -2.12 -3.63 -0.68
C ILE A 263 -0.72 -3.29 -0.15
N ASN A 264 0.17 -4.29 -0.02
CA ASN A 264 1.60 -4.07 0.07
C ASN A 264 2.22 -4.29 -1.30
N SER A 265 2.93 -3.30 -1.80
CA SER A 265 3.72 -3.39 -3.02
C SER A 265 5.15 -2.96 -2.72
N SER A 266 6.09 -3.86 -2.98
CA SER A 266 7.52 -3.60 -2.81
C SER A 266 8.20 -3.37 -4.17
N LEU A 267 7.46 -2.80 -5.10
CA LEU A 267 7.80 -2.56 -6.50
C LEU A 267 7.91 -1.06 -6.79
N GLY A 268 8.60 -0.71 -7.88
CA GLY A 268 8.70 0.68 -8.29
C GLY A 268 9.34 0.85 -9.65
N TYR A 269 8.71 1.63 -10.53
CA TYR A 269 9.04 1.78 -11.94
C TYR A 269 9.55 3.19 -12.23
N THR A 270 10.65 3.26 -12.98
CA THR A 270 11.27 4.53 -13.42
C THR A 270 11.85 4.42 -14.83
N THR A 271 12.61 3.37 -15.12
CA THR A 271 13.25 3.10 -16.40
C THR A 271 12.97 1.67 -16.82
N PHE A 272 12.93 1.44 -18.12
CA PHE A 272 12.55 0.16 -18.72
C PHE A 272 13.65 -0.35 -19.67
N ASP A 273 13.55 -1.62 -20.06
CA ASP A 273 14.45 -2.23 -21.06
C ASP A 273 14.36 -1.50 -22.41
N ASP A 274 13.16 -1.06 -22.79
CA ASP A 274 12.96 -0.11 -23.89
C ASP A 274 12.96 1.33 -23.34
N THR A 275 14.08 2.03 -23.52
CA THR A 275 14.27 3.41 -23.04
C THR A 275 13.27 4.43 -23.61
N LEU A 276 12.50 4.08 -24.66
CA LEU A 276 11.42 4.91 -25.15
C LEU A 276 10.21 4.91 -24.22
N GLN A 277 10.15 3.96 -23.28
CA GLN A 277 9.12 3.82 -22.27
C GLN A 277 9.54 4.42 -20.91
N ASP A 278 10.81 4.87 -20.78
CA ASP A 278 11.33 5.44 -19.55
C ASP A 278 10.47 6.61 -19.06
N HIS A 279 10.19 6.61 -17.77
CA HIS A 279 9.65 7.76 -17.09
C HIS A 279 10.73 8.80 -16.79
N THR A 280 10.31 10.03 -16.68
CA THR A 280 11.12 11.15 -16.16
C THR A 280 10.67 11.50 -14.75
N TYR A 281 11.48 12.26 -14.00
CA TYR A 281 11.04 12.74 -12.70
C TYR A 281 9.75 13.58 -12.77
N ALA A 282 9.50 14.28 -13.88
CA ALA A 282 8.27 15.06 -14.05
C ALA A 282 7.00 14.17 -14.08
N ASP A 283 7.15 12.90 -14.47
CA ASP A 283 6.06 11.93 -14.50
C ASP A 283 5.73 11.35 -13.11
N MET A 284 6.63 11.57 -12.12
CA MET A 284 6.42 11.19 -10.72
C MET A 284 5.51 12.18 -9.99
N ASP A 285 4.39 12.56 -10.61
CA ASP A 285 3.41 13.54 -10.13
C ASP A 285 2.16 12.90 -9.47
N GLY A 286 2.15 11.56 -9.37
CA GLY A 286 1.06 10.76 -8.82
C GLY A 286 -0.14 10.56 -9.75
N LYS A 287 -0.05 10.99 -11.02
CA LYS A 287 -1.19 11.02 -11.96
C LYS A 287 -0.84 10.61 -13.39
N THR A 288 0.45 10.55 -13.72
CA THR A 288 0.90 10.37 -15.11
C THR A 288 1.12 8.91 -15.43
N THR A 289 1.77 8.14 -14.55
CA THR A 289 2.08 6.74 -14.82
C THR A 289 0.85 5.83 -14.60
N PRO A 290 0.67 4.77 -15.41
CA PRO A 290 -0.45 3.85 -15.26
C PRO A 290 -0.57 3.27 -13.84
N ILE A 291 0.55 2.84 -13.27
CA ILE A 291 0.55 2.24 -11.92
C ILE A 291 0.17 3.26 -10.84
N SER A 292 0.59 4.52 -10.95
CA SER A 292 0.21 5.58 -9.99
C SER A 292 -1.28 5.92 -10.10
N ILE A 293 -1.83 5.94 -11.31
CA ILE A 293 -3.28 6.08 -11.52
C ILE A 293 -4.01 4.91 -10.85
N GLY A 294 -3.57 3.67 -11.10
CA GLY A 294 -4.17 2.47 -10.51
C GLY A 294 -4.11 2.44 -8.98
N ALA A 295 -2.98 2.87 -8.39
CA ALA A 295 -2.82 2.97 -6.94
C ALA A 295 -3.76 4.02 -6.32
N GLY A 296 -3.98 5.15 -7.01
CA GLY A 296 -4.99 6.13 -6.64
C GLY A 296 -6.40 5.55 -6.67
N MET A 297 -6.74 4.81 -7.73
CA MET A 297 -8.03 4.13 -7.85
C MET A 297 -8.24 3.09 -6.75
N ALA A 298 -7.21 2.31 -6.38
CA ALA A 298 -7.28 1.40 -5.24
C ALA A 298 -7.61 2.13 -3.93
N SER A 299 -6.99 3.29 -3.72
CA SER A 299 -7.24 4.13 -2.53
C SER A 299 -8.66 4.70 -2.53
N ASP A 300 -9.19 5.14 -3.67
CA ASP A 300 -10.57 5.60 -3.82
C ASP A 300 -11.58 4.48 -3.51
N LYS A 301 -11.19 3.22 -3.76
CA LYS A 301 -11.96 2.04 -3.39
C LYS A 301 -11.82 1.65 -1.90
N GLY A 302 -11.14 2.46 -1.10
CA GLY A 302 -10.99 2.29 0.35
C GLY A 302 -9.93 1.28 0.76
N ILE A 303 -8.93 1.04 -0.10
CA ILE A 303 -7.75 0.23 0.21
C ILE A 303 -6.63 1.16 0.67
N ILE A 304 -5.86 0.78 1.68
CA ILE A 304 -4.60 1.45 1.99
C ILE A 304 -3.50 0.79 1.15
N VAL A 305 -2.99 1.51 0.16
CA VAL A 305 -1.82 1.07 -0.61
C VAL A 305 -0.57 1.51 0.15
N VAL A 306 0.26 0.54 0.55
CA VAL A 306 1.56 0.74 1.18
C VAL A 306 2.62 0.34 0.17
N ASN A 307 3.49 1.27 -0.20
CA ASN A 307 4.52 1.03 -1.22
C ASN A 307 5.89 1.46 -0.76
N SER A 308 6.91 0.71 -1.18
CA SER A 308 8.30 1.07 -0.97
C SER A 308 8.68 2.36 -1.69
N ALA A 309 9.50 3.21 -1.07
CA ALA A 309 9.94 4.48 -1.68
C ALA A 309 10.88 4.27 -2.89
N GLY A 310 11.52 3.11 -2.99
CA GLY A 310 12.57 2.81 -3.95
C GLY A 310 13.97 2.86 -3.32
N ASN A 311 14.96 2.32 -4.04
CA ASN A 311 16.33 2.15 -3.55
C ASN A 311 17.34 2.99 -4.36
N SER A 312 16.91 4.12 -4.89
CA SER A 312 17.69 4.98 -5.79
C SER A 312 18.35 6.18 -5.12
N GLY A 313 18.27 6.31 -3.79
CA GLY A 313 18.75 7.48 -3.05
C GLY A 313 20.23 7.84 -3.29
N ASN A 314 21.07 6.85 -3.57
CA ASN A 314 22.50 7.01 -3.90
C ASN A 314 22.80 6.75 -5.39
N SER A 315 21.80 6.66 -6.26
CA SER A 315 21.92 6.54 -7.70
C SER A 315 21.64 7.85 -8.44
N SER A 316 21.79 7.87 -9.77
CA SER A 316 21.48 9.04 -10.60
C SER A 316 20.00 9.42 -10.60
N TRP A 317 19.09 8.48 -10.40
CA TRP A 317 17.67 8.75 -10.30
C TRP A 317 17.34 9.52 -9.00
N HIS A 318 17.88 9.10 -7.87
CA HIS A 318 17.79 9.73 -6.54
C HIS A 318 16.40 9.72 -5.90
N TYR A 319 15.35 9.96 -6.64
CA TYR A 319 13.99 10.20 -6.13
C TYR A 319 13.16 8.90 -6.03
N ILE A 320 11.97 9.04 -5.44
CA ILE A 320 10.95 8.00 -5.45
C ILE A 320 10.55 7.62 -6.88
N GLY A 321 10.04 6.41 -7.08
CA GLY A 321 9.46 5.93 -8.34
C GLY A 321 7.94 5.81 -8.25
N ALA A 322 7.30 5.43 -9.35
CA ALA A 322 5.88 5.08 -9.38
C ALA A 322 5.67 3.65 -8.82
N PRO A 323 4.63 3.37 -8.00
CA PRO A 323 3.51 4.24 -7.62
C PRO A 323 3.71 5.00 -6.30
N ALA A 324 4.94 5.00 -5.73
CA ALA A 324 5.23 5.68 -4.48
C ALA A 324 4.99 7.20 -4.53
N ASP A 325 4.99 7.78 -5.74
CA ASP A 325 4.72 9.18 -6.02
C ASP A 325 3.24 9.59 -5.83
N ASN A 326 2.29 8.63 -5.87
CA ASN A 326 0.88 8.95 -5.74
C ASN A 326 0.53 9.47 -4.34
N TYR A 327 -0.31 10.51 -4.27
CA TYR A 327 -0.71 11.19 -3.04
C TYR A 327 -1.35 10.28 -2.00
N GLU A 328 -2.19 9.34 -2.45
CA GLU A 328 -2.96 8.46 -1.59
C GLU A 328 -2.17 7.24 -1.11
N VAL A 329 -1.04 6.95 -1.76
CA VAL A 329 -0.15 5.84 -1.38
C VAL A 329 0.63 6.20 -0.11
N LEU A 330 0.62 5.32 0.87
CA LEU A 330 1.50 5.37 2.04
C LEU A 330 2.90 4.89 1.63
N THR A 331 3.76 5.82 1.26
CA THR A 331 5.11 5.56 0.79
C THR A 331 6.08 5.42 1.95
N VAL A 332 6.85 4.33 1.97
CA VAL A 332 7.73 3.99 3.09
C VAL A 332 9.20 4.00 2.67
N GLY A 333 9.97 4.91 3.27
CA GLY A 333 11.43 4.95 3.17
C GLY A 333 12.10 4.00 4.16
N ALA A 334 13.45 3.96 4.14
CA ALA A 334 14.23 3.04 4.95
C ALA A 334 15.16 3.74 5.93
N VAL A 335 15.19 3.22 7.17
CA VAL A 335 16.23 3.46 8.19
C VAL A 335 16.91 2.15 8.57
N ASP A 336 18.02 2.23 9.30
CA ASP A 336 18.66 1.05 9.90
C ASP A 336 18.12 0.77 11.33
N GLU A 337 18.69 -0.23 11.99
CA GLU A 337 18.32 -0.65 13.33
C GLU A 337 18.57 0.41 14.42
N ASN A 338 19.32 1.48 14.11
CA ASN A 338 19.56 2.60 15.01
C ASN A 338 18.77 3.86 14.61
N GLU A 339 17.76 3.70 13.73
CA GLU A 339 16.91 4.78 13.23
C GLU A 339 17.68 5.79 12.33
N GLU A 340 18.88 5.44 11.85
CA GLU A 340 19.64 6.25 10.93
C GLU A 340 19.19 6.02 9.48
N PHE A 341 19.09 7.09 8.69
CA PHE A 341 18.65 7.02 7.31
C PHE A 341 19.52 6.08 6.47
N ALA A 342 18.87 5.15 5.77
CA ALA A 342 19.56 4.25 4.87
C ALA A 342 19.85 4.95 3.54
N SER A 343 21.14 5.15 3.21
CA SER A 343 21.58 5.97 2.05
C SER A 343 21.04 5.54 0.69
N PHE A 344 20.56 4.30 0.56
CA PHE A 344 19.91 3.82 -0.66
C PHE A 344 18.44 4.23 -0.76
N SER A 345 17.78 4.57 0.36
CA SER A 345 16.36 4.95 0.33
C SER A 345 16.12 6.16 -0.55
N SER A 346 15.19 6.03 -1.48
CA SER A 346 14.83 7.11 -2.40
C SER A 346 14.24 8.32 -1.65
N TYR A 347 14.51 9.49 -2.17
CA TYR A 347 14.13 10.78 -1.60
C TYR A 347 12.82 11.31 -2.20
N GLY A 348 12.10 12.10 -1.43
CA GLY A 348 11.11 13.04 -1.95
C GLY A 348 11.69 14.35 -2.44
N PRO A 349 10.83 15.33 -2.70
CA PRO A 349 9.39 15.17 -2.79
C PRO A 349 8.98 14.39 -4.05
N ASN A 350 7.65 14.18 -4.29
CA ASN A 350 7.22 13.85 -5.64
C ASN A 350 7.27 15.09 -6.55
N ALA A 351 7.10 14.92 -7.87
CA ALA A 351 7.18 16.02 -8.82
C ALA A 351 6.09 17.11 -8.61
N ALA A 352 5.03 16.81 -7.88
CA ALA A 352 4.00 17.77 -7.50
C ALA A 352 4.27 18.46 -6.15
N GLY A 353 5.41 18.19 -5.48
CA GLY A 353 5.82 18.80 -4.23
C GLY A 353 5.19 18.21 -2.96
N ALA A 354 4.61 17.01 -3.04
CA ALA A 354 4.07 16.33 -1.85
C ALA A 354 5.18 15.73 -0.99
N VAL A 355 4.95 15.69 0.31
CA VAL A 355 5.84 15.02 1.26
C VAL A 355 5.92 13.53 0.93
N LYS A 356 7.09 13.10 0.50
CA LYS A 356 7.49 11.72 0.21
C LYS A 356 8.96 11.49 0.64
N PRO A 357 9.29 10.24 1.10
CA PRO A 357 8.35 9.23 1.53
C PRO A 357 7.40 9.81 2.58
N ASN A 358 6.28 9.12 2.89
CA ASN A 358 5.41 9.62 3.96
C ASN A 358 5.98 9.28 5.34
N VAL A 359 6.46 8.06 5.51
CA VAL A 359 7.05 7.57 6.76
C VAL A 359 8.27 6.71 6.47
N VAL A 360 9.03 6.35 7.50
CA VAL A 360 10.16 5.42 7.40
C VAL A 360 10.02 4.29 8.42
N ALA A 361 10.59 3.13 8.09
CA ALA A 361 10.73 1.99 8.97
C ALA A 361 12.06 1.28 8.72
N GLN A 362 12.40 0.26 9.51
CA GLN A 362 13.63 -0.49 9.29
C GLN A 362 13.62 -1.17 7.93
N GLY A 363 14.54 -0.77 7.05
CA GLY A 363 14.76 -1.33 5.71
C GLY A 363 16.22 -1.71 5.46
N LYS A 364 17.12 -1.42 6.42
CA LYS A 364 18.51 -1.83 6.38
C LYS A 364 18.78 -2.81 7.53
N ASN A 365 19.49 -3.91 7.23
CA ASN A 365 19.68 -5.04 8.14
C ASN A 365 18.35 -5.63 8.63
N THR A 366 17.32 -5.60 7.78
CA THR A 366 15.99 -6.14 8.11
C THR A 366 16.03 -7.65 8.11
N VAL A 367 15.44 -8.25 9.15
CA VAL A 367 15.35 -9.70 9.29
C VAL A 367 14.24 -10.24 8.40
N VAL A 368 14.57 -11.21 7.55
CA VAL A 368 13.68 -11.86 6.59
C VAL A 368 13.90 -13.37 6.58
N ALA A 369 12.90 -14.15 6.19
CA ALA A 369 13.07 -15.57 5.93
C ALA A 369 13.78 -15.80 4.58
N TYR A 370 14.36 -16.98 4.42
CA TYR A 370 14.99 -17.41 3.18
C TYR A 370 14.62 -18.84 2.81
N SER A 371 14.92 -19.22 1.56
CA SER A 371 14.40 -20.43 0.88
C SER A 371 14.83 -21.77 1.44
N ASP A 372 15.70 -21.81 2.43
CA ASP A 372 16.22 -23.02 3.10
C ASP A 372 15.79 -23.11 4.58
N ASN A 373 14.70 -22.45 4.96
CA ASN A 373 14.26 -22.25 6.36
C ASN A 373 15.21 -21.41 7.21
N ALA A 374 16.19 -20.74 6.60
CA ALA A 374 17.06 -19.81 7.30
C ALA A 374 16.34 -18.47 7.54
N VAL A 375 16.88 -17.73 8.51
CA VAL A 375 16.56 -16.32 8.72
C VAL A 375 17.82 -15.52 8.44
N MET A 376 17.70 -14.45 7.66
CA MET A 376 18.81 -13.62 7.22
C MET A 376 18.50 -12.15 7.35
N THR A 377 19.46 -11.28 7.06
CA THR A 377 19.24 -9.84 6.96
C THR A 377 19.29 -9.40 5.51
N GLY A 378 18.34 -8.54 5.13
CA GLY A 378 18.24 -7.91 3.82
C GLY A 378 18.23 -6.38 3.90
N ASN A 379 18.51 -5.72 2.77
CA ASN A 379 18.48 -4.28 2.63
C ASN A 379 17.53 -3.90 1.50
N GLY A 380 16.68 -2.92 1.74
CA GLY A 380 15.75 -2.39 0.75
C GLY A 380 14.53 -1.76 1.41
N THR A 381 14.01 -0.70 0.80
CA THR A 381 12.67 -0.18 1.13
C THR A 381 11.58 -1.23 0.89
N SER A 382 11.88 -2.25 0.09
CA SER A 382 11.06 -3.46 -0.09
C SER A 382 10.76 -4.19 1.22
N PHE A 383 11.53 -3.97 2.28
CA PHE A 383 11.29 -4.58 3.60
C PHE A 383 10.68 -3.61 4.60
N SER A 384 10.99 -2.32 4.54
CA SER A 384 10.33 -1.31 5.38
C SER A 384 8.84 -1.14 5.05
N SER A 385 8.48 -1.25 3.76
CA SER A 385 7.08 -1.20 3.31
C SER A 385 6.22 -2.30 3.94
N PRO A 386 6.53 -3.61 3.82
CA PRO A 386 5.70 -4.65 4.39
C PRO A 386 5.68 -4.63 5.93
N ILE A 387 6.79 -4.30 6.60
CA ILE A 387 6.77 -4.08 8.06
C ILE A 387 5.70 -3.05 8.42
N THR A 388 5.66 -1.94 7.69
CA THR A 388 4.66 -0.89 7.85
C THR A 388 3.25 -1.40 7.50
N ALA A 389 3.06 -2.13 6.39
CA ALA A 389 1.77 -2.68 5.98
C ALA A 389 1.17 -3.62 7.04
N GLY A 390 2.00 -4.47 7.65
CA GLY A 390 1.57 -5.32 8.76
C GLY A 390 1.16 -4.52 10.00
N MET A 391 1.88 -3.44 10.32
CA MET A 391 1.50 -2.55 11.42
C MET A 391 0.22 -1.76 11.11
N VAL A 392 0.00 -1.36 9.84
CA VAL A 392 -1.30 -0.81 9.39
C VAL A 392 -2.42 -1.81 9.64
N ALA A 393 -2.19 -3.11 9.35
CA ALA A 393 -3.18 -4.15 9.61
C ALA A 393 -3.48 -4.30 11.12
N CYS A 394 -2.48 -4.22 11.99
CA CYS A 394 -2.67 -4.23 13.43
C CYS A 394 -3.52 -3.03 13.91
N LEU A 395 -3.20 -1.84 13.42
CA LEU A 395 -3.92 -0.62 13.79
C LEU A 395 -5.37 -0.64 13.28
N TRP A 396 -5.56 -1.03 12.02
CA TRP A 396 -6.90 -1.05 11.42
C TRP A 396 -7.76 -2.17 11.99
N GLY A 397 -7.19 -3.36 12.21
CA GLY A 397 -7.87 -4.47 12.90
C GLY A 397 -8.35 -4.11 14.30
N ALA A 398 -7.56 -3.29 15.04
CA ALA A 398 -7.97 -2.71 16.32
C ALA A 398 -9.07 -1.62 16.18
N ASN A 399 -9.23 -1.04 14.98
CA ASN A 399 -10.14 0.08 14.70
C ASN A 399 -10.98 -0.16 13.44
N PRO A 400 -11.70 -1.28 13.32
CA PRO A 400 -12.34 -1.68 12.07
C PRO A 400 -13.45 -0.72 11.61
N HIS A 401 -13.91 0.17 12.48
CA HIS A 401 -14.95 1.19 12.18
C HIS A 401 -14.38 2.49 11.60
N LYS A 402 -13.06 2.66 11.57
CA LYS A 402 -12.40 3.85 11.00
C LYS A 402 -12.14 3.66 9.52
N SER A 403 -12.22 4.74 8.75
CA SER A 403 -11.91 4.72 7.32
C SER A 403 -10.40 4.64 7.06
N ALA A 404 -10.02 4.21 5.85
CA ALA A 404 -8.62 4.20 5.40
C ALA A 404 -7.93 5.57 5.59
N ILE A 405 -8.63 6.66 5.28
CA ILE A 405 -8.12 8.04 5.47
C ILE A 405 -7.83 8.31 6.94
N SER A 406 -8.75 7.93 7.86
CA SER A 406 -8.55 8.14 9.29
C SER A 406 -7.37 7.34 9.84
N ILE A 407 -7.15 6.13 9.32
CA ILE A 407 -6.01 5.27 9.70
C ILE A 407 -4.70 5.92 9.23
N LYS A 408 -4.61 6.33 7.96
CA LYS A 408 -3.41 7.02 7.42
C LYS A 408 -3.10 8.29 8.20
N ASP A 409 -4.11 9.13 8.46
CA ASP A 409 -3.96 10.36 9.22
C ASP A 409 -3.39 10.11 10.63
N ALA A 410 -3.87 9.08 11.32
CA ALA A 410 -3.36 8.71 12.64
C ALA A 410 -1.90 8.23 12.58
N ILE A 411 -1.51 7.49 11.53
CA ILE A 411 -0.12 7.04 11.32
C ILE A 411 0.79 8.26 11.14
N TYR A 412 0.44 9.19 10.27
CA TYR A 412 1.26 10.40 10.04
C TYR A 412 1.43 11.21 11.32
N LYS A 413 0.34 11.42 12.05
CA LYS A 413 0.33 12.20 13.31
C LYS A 413 1.07 11.54 14.45
N SER A 414 1.27 10.22 14.40
CA SER A 414 2.04 9.48 15.41
C SER A 414 3.54 9.49 15.13
N ALA A 415 3.96 9.90 13.94
CA ALA A 415 5.34 9.89 13.52
C ALA A 415 6.14 11.02 14.18
N ASP A 416 7.40 10.73 14.50
CA ASP A 416 8.27 11.58 15.34
C ASP A 416 8.65 12.92 14.73
N ARG A 417 8.52 13.07 13.38
CA ARG A 417 8.79 14.30 12.63
C ARG A 417 7.54 14.96 12.04
N TYR A 418 6.36 14.57 12.47
CA TYR A 418 5.10 15.03 11.88
C TYR A 418 5.02 16.56 11.69
N LEU A 419 5.55 17.35 12.63
CA LEU A 419 5.51 18.82 12.59
C LEU A 419 6.57 19.44 11.67
N ASN A 420 7.62 18.71 11.31
CA ASN A 420 8.72 19.18 10.49
C ASN A 420 9.19 18.04 9.56
N PRO A 421 8.36 17.65 8.59
CA PRO A 421 8.72 16.59 7.65
C PRO A 421 9.86 17.05 6.70
N ASP A 422 10.62 16.08 6.23
CA ASP A 422 11.69 16.30 5.24
C ASP A 422 11.65 15.27 4.11
N ASP A 423 12.49 15.46 3.10
CA ASP A 423 12.50 14.62 1.90
C ASP A 423 13.16 13.24 2.09
N GLN A 424 13.78 12.98 3.25
CA GLN A 424 14.42 11.70 3.60
C GLN A 424 13.51 10.83 4.46
N PHE A 425 12.98 11.42 5.53
CA PHE A 425 12.19 10.70 6.54
C PHE A 425 10.68 10.91 6.36
N GLY A 426 10.26 11.85 5.54
CA GLY A 426 8.87 12.28 5.51
C GLY A 426 8.42 12.77 6.88
N TYR A 427 7.29 12.26 7.36
CA TYR A 427 6.81 12.53 8.72
C TYR A 427 7.60 11.79 9.81
N GLY A 428 8.57 10.93 9.45
CA GLY A 428 9.42 10.20 10.38
C GLY A 428 8.99 8.77 10.65
N ILE A 429 9.40 8.23 11.81
CA ILE A 429 9.08 6.88 12.27
C ILE A 429 7.74 6.92 13.01
N PRO A 430 6.69 6.21 12.53
CA PRO A 430 5.39 6.19 13.21
C PRO A 430 5.40 5.27 14.43
N ASP A 431 4.71 5.68 15.50
CA ASP A 431 4.39 4.83 16.64
C ASP A 431 2.93 4.38 16.57
N TYR A 432 2.69 3.10 16.26
CA TYR A 432 1.34 2.56 16.02
C TYR A 432 0.49 2.46 17.30
N TYR A 433 1.12 2.41 18.47
CA TYR A 433 0.35 2.49 19.71
C TYR A 433 -0.14 3.93 19.96
N SER A 434 0.67 4.92 19.69
CA SER A 434 0.25 6.34 19.73
C SER A 434 -0.83 6.63 18.68
N ALA A 435 -0.72 6.06 17.45
CA ALA A 435 -1.77 6.14 16.44
C ALA A 435 -3.09 5.49 16.92
N TYR A 436 -3.01 4.31 17.58
CA TYR A 436 -4.17 3.67 18.20
C TYR A 436 -4.79 4.56 19.28
N GLN A 437 -3.99 5.17 20.13
CA GLN A 437 -4.47 6.11 21.15
C GLN A 437 -5.16 7.31 20.50
N TYR A 438 -4.56 7.89 19.44
CA TYR A 438 -5.15 9.00 18.70
C TYR A 438 -6.54 8.67 18.15
N LEU A 439 -6.74 7.45 17.62
CA LEU A 439 -8.02 7.01 17.06
C LEU A 439 -9.11 6.74 18.10
N ASN A 440 -8.71 6.38 19.34
CA ASN A 440 -9.62 5.87 20.35
C ASN A 440 -9.84 6.83 21.53
N TYR A 441 -8.97 7.79 21.74
CA TYR A 441 -9.17 8.79 22.77
C TYR A 441 -9.76 10.06 22.14
N ASP A 442 -11.07 10.16 22.12
CA ASP A 442 -11.71 11.48 22.18
C ASP A 442 -11.26 12.11 23.51
N PHE A 443 -10.80 13.38 23.45
CA PHE A 443 -10.50 14.14 24.66
C PHE A 443 -11.80 14.46 25.40
N THR A 444 -12.42 13.42 25.91
CA THR A 444 -13.49 13.51 26.89
C THR A 444 -12.84 13.29 28.26
N ILE A 445 -12.89 14.29 29.09
CA ILE A 445 -12.53 14.11 30.49
C ILE A 445 -13.77 13.54 31.16
N PRO A 446 -13.79 12.23 31.51
CA PRO A 446 -14.90 11.71 32.29
C PRO A 446 -14.87 12.39 33.64
N ILE A 447 -15.95 13.05 33.97
CA ILE A 447 -16.14 13.64 35.30
C ILE A 447 -16.90 12.60 36.09
N ASN A 448 -16.17 11.90 36.94
CA ASN A 448 -16.75 10.86 37.83
C ASN A 448 -17.51 11.46 39.02
N GLU A 449 -17.61 12.79 39.12
CA GLU A 449 -18.29 13.49 40.19
C GLU A 449 -19.32 14.45 39.61
N SER A 450 -20.47 14.60 40.26
CA SER A 450 -21.53 15.51 39.86
C SER A 450 -21.03 16.97 40.03
N ILE A 451 -20.46 17.53 38.97
CA ILE A 451 -20.16 18.94 38.89
C ILE A 451 -21.49 19.66 38.66
N SER A 452 -21.85 20.54 39.58
CA SER A 452 -23.10 21.34 39.53
C SER A 452 -22.87 22.78 39.13
N GLU A 453 -21.65 23.15 38.72
CA GLU A 453 -21.19 24.50 38.52
C GLU A 453 -20.33 24.61 37.24
N ASP A 454 -20.15 25.85 36.79
CA ASP A 454 -19.26 26.18 35.68
C ASP A 454 -17.80 25.80 36.02
N VAL A 455 -17.10 25.19 35.07
CA VAL A 455 -15.72 24.75 35.22
C VAL A 455 -14.81 25.75 34.52
N SER A 456 -13.89 26.38 35.23
CA SER A 456 -12.82 27.14 34.59
C SER A 456 -11.75 26.21 34.05
N TYR A 457 -11.25 26.47 32.84
CA TYR A 457 -10.15 25.77 32.24
C TYR A 457 -8.99 26.67 31.88
N THR A 458 -7.80 26.11 31.92
CA THR A 458 -6.58 26.78 31.45
C THR A 458 -5.71 25.73 30.72
N ILE A 459 -5.25 26.07 29.52
CA ILE A 459 -4.41 25.20 28.69
C ILE A 459 -3.03 25.81 28.56
N TYR A 460 -2.00 25.03 28.87
CA TYR A 460 -0.60 25.43 28.76
C TYR A 460 0.16 24.48 27.82
N THR A 461 1.23 24.98 27.20
CA THR A 461 2.28 24.13 26.65
C THR A 461 3.08 23.48 27.79
N VAL A 462 3.86 22.41 27.49
CA VAL A 462 4.68 21.73 28.53
C VAL A 462 5.76 22.60 29.14
N ASP A 463 6.18 23.66 28.44
CA ASP A 463 7.11 24.69 28.93
C ASP A 463 6.41 25.83 29.70
N GLY A 464 5.12 25.70 29.97
CA GLY A 464 4.34 26.59 30.82
C GLY A 464 3.77 27.84 30.13
N LYS A 465 3.81 27.93 28.81
CA LYS A 465 3.20 29.03 28.05
C LYS A 465 1.69 28.86 28.00
N LEU A 466 0.93 29.89 28.45
CA LEU A 466 -0.52 29.92 28.35
C LEU A 466 -0.97 29.94 26.87
N ILE A 467 -1.86 29.04 26.52
CA ILE A 467 -2.42 28.90 25.17
C ILE A 467 -3.86 29.36 25.12
N ASP A 468 -4.67 28.95 26.11
CA ASP A 468 -6.09 29.29 26.16
C ASP A 468 -6.60 29.20 27.60
N SER A 469 -7.68 29.93 27.87
CA SER A 469 -8.39 29.84 29.15
C SER A 469 -9.82 30.32 28.98
N GLY A 470 -10.73 29.79 29.77
CA GLY A 470 -12.13 30.15 29.71
C GLY A 470 -12.97 29.46 30.76
N ILE A 471 -14.29 29.61 30.59
CA ILE A 471 -15.27 28.93 31.45
C ILE A 471 -16.12 28.02 30.59
N LEU A 472 -16.22 26.76 30.99
CA LEU A 472 -17.11 25.76 30.40
C LEU A 472 -18.41 25.79 31.20
N TYR A 473 -19.48 26.26 30.55
CA TYR A 473 -20.80 26.39 31.20
C TYR A 473 -21.42 25.00 31.32
N TYR A 474 -21.77 24.64 32.56
CA TYR A 474 -22.42 23.37 32.86
C TYR A 474 -23.86 23.35 32.34
N ASN A 475 -24.16 22.40 31.47
CA ASN A 475 -25.50 22.19 30.94
C ASN A 475 -25.96 20.76 31.31
N ASN A 476 -26.65 20.66 32.38
CA ASN A 476 -27.29 19.55 33.16
C ASN A 476 -27.42 18.13 32.56
N LYS A 477 -26.68 17.71 31.54
CA LYS A 477 -26.82 16.39 30.90
C LYS A 477 -25.57 15.77 30.28
N GLN A 478 -24.40 16.26 30.57
CA GLN A 478 -23.19 15.66 29.95
C GLN A 478 -22.19 15.24 31.01
N ASP A 479 -21.96 13.91 31.12
CA ASP A 479 -20.89 13.31 31.92
C ASP A 479 -19.49 13.58 31.35
N VAL A 480 -19.36 14.54 30.41
CA VAL A 480 -18.16 14.76 29.61
C VAL A 480 -18.00 16.23 29.25
N ILE A 481 -16.86 16.82 29.59
CA ILE A 481 -16.48 18.17 29.14
C ILE A 481 -15.82 18.04 27.75
N LYS A 482 -16.42 18.67 26.74
CA LYS A 482 -15.77 18.88 25.44
C LYS A 482 -14.85 20.08 25.50
N ILE A 483 -13.56 19.86 25.36
CA ILE A 483 -12.56 20.92 25.34
C ILE A 483 -12.32 21.36 23.91
N ILE A 484 -12.30 22.67 23.68
CA ILE A 484 -11.89 23.24 22.40
C ILE A 484 -10.40 22.96 22.23
N LYS A 485 -10.04 22.19 21.22
CA LYS A 485 -8.64 21.88 20.90
C LYS A 485 -7.85 23.16 20.63
N PRO A 486 -6.63 23.32 21.17
CA PRO A 486 -5.69 24.29 20.65
C PRO A 486 -5.53 24.15 19.13
N LYS A 487 -5.42 25.25 18.40
CA LYS A 487 -5.36 25.25 16.92
C LYS A 487 -4.00 24.80 16.35
N THR A 488 -3.01 24.59 17.21
CA THR A 488 -1.67 24.18 16.80
C THR A 488 -1.33 22.81 17.40
N ALA A 489 -0.63 21.99 16.62
CA ALA A 489 -0.12 20.74 17.12
C ALA A 489 0.88 20.96 18.25
N GLY A 490 0.89 20.07 19.23
CA GLY A 490 1.79 20.16 20.38
C GLY A 490 1.34 19.36 21.58
N VAL A 491 2.18 19.33 22.59
CA VAL A 491 1.88 18.73 23.88
C VAL A 491 1.40 19.81 24.83
N TYR A 492 0.25 19.59 25.45
CA TYR A 492 -0.42 20.56 26.29
C TYR A 492 -0.77 19.97 27.65
N ILE A 493 -0.90 20.85 28.63
CA ILE A 493 -1.46 20.54 29.95
C ILE A 493 -2.75 21.32 30.10
N ILE A 494 -3.84 20.65 30.36
CA ILE A 494 -5.08 21.30 30.77
C ILE A 494 -5.21 21.25 32.28
N HIS A 495 -5.58 22.38 32.84
CA HIS A 495 -5.94 22.53 34.22
C HIS A 495 -7.42 22.91 34.30
N LEU A 496 -8.21 22.10 34.99
CA LEU A 496 -9.65 22.32 35.22
C LEU A 496 -9.88 22.59 36.70
N ILE A 497 -10.63 23.62 37.00
CA ILE A 497 -10.99 24.02 38.37
C ILE A 497 -12.49 24.28 38.46
N ALA A 498 -13.15 23.66 39.44
CA ALA A 498 -14.49 24.00 39.90
C ALA A 498 -14.55 23.86 41.42
N THR A 499 -15.60 24.26 42.08
CA THR A 499 -15.72 24.15 43.53
C THR A 499 -15.61 22.69 43.97
N GLY A 500 -14.56 22.37 44.71
CA GLY A 500 -14.30 20.99 45.17
C GLY A 500 -13.69 20.04 44.14
N PHE A 501 -13.35 20.54 42.94
CA PHE A 501 -12.76 19.75 41.88
C PHE A 501 -11.55 20.46 41.26
N GLU A 502 -10.44 19.74 41.15
CA GLU A 502 -9.25 20.18 40.44
C GLU A 502 -8.64 18.99 39.67
N LEU A 503 -8.39 19.17 38.38
CA LEU A 503 -7.78 18.17 37.52
C LEU A 503 -6.69 18.77 36.65
N ASN A 504 -5.52 18.17 36.66
CA ASN A 504 -4.42 18.45 35.73
C ASN A 504 -4.24 17.24 34.81
N LYS A 505 -4.34 17.45 33.49
CA LYS A 505 -4.14 16.38 32.53
C LYS A 505 -3.26 16.81 31.36
N LYS A 506 -2.23 16.03 31.07
CA LYS A 506 -1.40 16.19 29.87
C LYS A 506 -2.13 15.58 28.66
N PHE A 507 -2.14 16.28 27.54
CA PHE A 507 -2.71 15.81 26.29
C PHE A 507 -1.89 16.30 25.09
N ILE A 508 -2.00 15.60 23.98
CA ILE A 508 -1.33 15.94 22.74
C ILE A 508 -2.39 16.40 21.74
N VAL A 509 -2.17 17.54 21.12
CA VAL A 509 -2.97 18.02 20.00
C VAL A 509 -2.18 17.77 18.74
N PHE A 510 -2.84 17.12 17.81
CA PHE A 510 -2.39 16.93 16.46
C PHE A 510 -3.26 17.83 15.57
N GLU A 511 -2.67 18.55 14.63
CA GLU A 511 -3.42 19.37 13.65
C GLU A 511 -4.23 18.55 12.68
#